data_f6eba785336fb45b614013cf33fdae3e
#
_entry.id   f6eba785336fb45b614013cf33fdae3e
#
_cell.length_a   1.000
_cell.length_b   1.000
_cell.length_c   1.000
_cell.angle_alpha   90.00
_cell.angle_beta   90.00
_cell.angle_gamma   90.00
#
_symmetry.space_group_name_H-M   'P 1'
#
loop_
_entity.id
_entity.type
_entity.pdbx_description
1 polymer ?
#
loop_
_entity_poly.entity_id
_entity_poly.type
_entity_poly.pdbx_seq_one_letter_code
_entity_poly.pdbx_strand_id
1 'polypeptide(L)'
;KDSNDDNRVDWQDAAIGFRSIMNNPMGAEKVPELVNQRIPFNFASQATNPFLVTLDESKRIYNLTDGLGQMNLLKGYQNEGHDSAHPDYGAIGQRPGGEQAFNQLIDEGHKLNAVFGVHINDTESYPEAKGFNEELVDPTKRGWDWLDPSYFIKQRPDALSGRRYERFKELKQKAPNLDYIYVDVWGNQGESGWA
;
A
#
# COMPACT_ATOMS: atom_id res chain seq x y z
N LYS A 1 18.44 -27.25 17.01
CA LYS A 1 18.44 -28.44 16.14
C LYS A 1 18.87 -27.99 14.76
N ASP A 2 19.80 -28.72 14.16
CA ASP A 2 20.12 -28.56 12.74
C ASP A 2 18.88 -28.96 11.94
N SER A 3 18.28 -28.01 11.23
CA SER A 3 17.00 -28.16 10.54
C SER A 3 17.17 -28.19 9.02
N ASN A 4 18.37 -27.83 8.53
CA ASN A 4 18.72 -27.82 7.10
C ASN A 4 19.78 -28.88 6.74
N ASP A 5 20.22 -29.68 7.72
CA ASP A 5 21.18 -30.78 7.57
C ASP A 5 22.56 -30.35 7.02
N ASP A 6 23.01 -29.13 7.36
CA ASP A 6 24.33 -28.61 6.95
C ASP A 6 25.45 -28.86 7.97
N ASN A 7 25.14 -29.57 9.07
CA ASN A 7 25.98 -29.88 10.22
C ASN A 7 26.39 -28.66 11.07
N ARG A 8 25.58 -27.60 11.03
CA ARG A 8 25.72 -26.42 11.87
C ARG A 8 24.38 -26.10 12.52
N VAL A 9 24.41 -25.35 13.60
CA VAL A 9 23.20 -24.77 14.20
C VAL A 9 23.39 -23.27 14.22
N ASP A 10 22.65 -22.58 13.37
CA ASP A 10 22.79 -21.14 13.17
C ASP A 10 21.43 -20.44 12.99
N TRP A 11 21.46 -19.21 12.46
CA TRP A 11 20.26 -18.41 12.24
C TRP A 11 19.28 -19.04 11.22
N GLN A 12 19.77 -19.84 10.29
CA GLN A 12 18.93 -20.50 9.27
C GLN A 12 18.02 -21.53 9.94
N ASP A 13 18.54 -22.31 10.88
CA ASP A 13 17.75 -23.24 11.69
C ASP A 13 16.69 -22.53 12.53
N ALA A 14 17.07 -21.40 13.11
CA ALA A 14 16.13 -20.57 13.84
C ALA A 14 15.01 -20.04 12.92
N ALA A 15 15.34 -19.61 11.71
CA ALA A 15 14.37 -19.15 10.72
C ALA A 15 13.43 -20.27 10.26
N ILE A 16 13.94 -21.48 10.02
CA ILE A 16 13.14 -22.64 9.68
C ILE A 16 12.20 -23.01 10.83
N GLY A 17 12.73 -23.02 12.06
CA GLY A 17 11.92 -23.29 13.26
C GLY A 17 10.83 -22.23 13.47
N PHE A 18 11.16 -20.95 13.24
CA PHE A 18 10.19 -19.86 13.37
C PHE A 18 9.02 -19.97 12.41
N ARG A 19 9.24 -20.45 11.18
CA ARG A 19 8.15 -20.65 10.20
C ARG A 19 7.01 -21.53 10.71
N SER A 20 7.31 -22.47 11.61
CA SER A 20 6.30 -23.38 12.17
C SER A 20 5.39 -22.73 13.20
N ILE A 21 5.81 -21.58 13.77
CA ILE A 21 5.09 -20.87 14.85
C ILE A 21 4.67 -19.46 14.46
N MET A 22 5.16 -18.94 13.31
CA MET A 22 4.82 -17.59 12.88
C MET A 22 3.34 -17.49 12.52
N ASN A 23 2.77 -16.33 12.81
CA ASN A 23 1.43 -16.00 12.35
C ASN A 23 1.49 -15.61 10.87
N ASN A 24 0.89 -16.41 10.02
CA ASN A 24 0.76 -16.09 8.59
C ASN A 24 -0.46 -15.17 8.39
N PRO A 25 -0.27 -13.94 7.88
CA PRO A 25 -1.39 -13.08 7.55
C PRO A 25 -2.25 -13.68 6.44
N MET A 26 -3.51 -13.26 6.37
CA MET A 26 -4.44 -13.67 5.33
C MET A 26 -3.86 -13.36 3.94
N GLY A 27 -3.85 -14.34 3.04
CA GLY A 27 -3.30 -14.23 1.69
C GLY A 27 -1.81 -14.57 1.57
N ALA A 28 -1.11 -14.86 2.68
CA ALA A 28 0.31 -15.20 2.66
C ALA A 28 0.61 -16.43 1.78
N GLU A 29 -0.33 -17.34 1.65
CA GLU A 29 -0.22 -18.54 0.82
C GLU A 29 -0.12 -18.26 -0.68
N LYS A 30 -0.57 -17.10 -1.14
CA LYS A 30 -0.51 -16.67 -2.55
C LYS A 30 0.80 -15.98 -2.92
N VAL A 31 1.51 -15.44 -1.94
CA VAL A 31 2.72 -14.64 -2.17
C VAL A 31 3.82 -15.40 -2.93
N PRO A 32 4.08 -16.70 -2.70
CA PRO A 32 5.11 -17.45 -3.44
C PRO A 32 4.87 -17.50 -4.95
N GLU A 33 3.63 -17.35 -5.42
CA GLU A 33 3.28 -17.35 -6.84
C GLU A 33 3.53 -16.00 -7.51
N LEU A 34 3.67 -14.92 -6.72
CA LEU A 34 3.86 -13.55 -7.18
C LEU A 34 5.35 -13.23 -7.35
N VAL A 35 5.97 -13.83 -8.33
CA VAL A 35 7.43 -13.81 -8.51
C VAL A 35 7.98 -12.51 -9.09
N ASN A 36 7.14 -11.75 -9.78
CA ASN A 36 7.51 -10.46 -10.35
C ASN A 36 6.88 -9.32 -9.56
N GLN A 37 7.69 -8.60 -8.79
CA GLN A 37 7.20 -7.53 -7.93
C GLN A 37 7.67 -6.17 -8.45
N ARG A 38 6.73 -5.23 -8.60
CA ARG A 38 7.00 -3.87 -9.08
C ARG A 38 6.31 -2.83 -8.21
N ILE A 39 6.88 -1.63 -8.22
CA ILE A 39 6.32 -0.45 -7.57
C ILE A 39 6.15 0.64 -8.65
N PRO A 40 5.05 0.64 -9.43
CA PRO A 40 4.70 1.77 -10.28
C PRO A 40 4.51 3.03 -9.42
N PHE A 41 5.32 4.06 -9.69
CA PHE A 41 5.46 5.19 -8.80
C PHE A 41 5.05 6.49 -9.47
N ASN A 42 4.06 7.18 -8.89
CA ASN A 42 3.66 8.52 -9.24
C ASN A 42 4.09 9.49 -8.14
N PHE A 43 4.77 10.55 -8.54
CA PHE A 43 5.47 11.40 -7.61
C PHE A 43 5.09 12.86 -7.81
N ALA A 44 4.63 13.50 -6.74
CA ALA A 44 4.22 14.89 -6.78
C ALA A 44 3.19 15.17 -7.87
N SER A 45 3.26 16.35 -8.47
CA SER A 45 2.48 16.75 -9.62
C SER A 45 2.88 16.05 -10.94
N GLN A 46 3.83 15.14 -10.90
CA GLN A 46 4.33 14.42 -12.08
C GLN A 46 3.81 12.97 -12.08
N ALA A 47 2.87 12.68 -12.97
CA ALA A 47 2.45 11.31 -13.22
C ALA A 47 3.55 10.61 -14.04
N THR A 48 4.36 9.79 -13.40
CA THR A 48 5.44 9.04 -14.05
C THR A 48 4.97 7.70 -14.59
N ASN A 49 3.94 7.11 -13.95
CA ASN A 49 3.34 5.83 -14.34
C ASN A 49 1.81 5.94 -14.38
N PRO A 50 1.23 6.44 -15.49
CA PRO A 50 -0.22 6.37 -15.71
C PRO A 50 -0.75 4.94 -15.60
N PHE A 51 -1.96 4.76 -15.13
CA PHE A 51 -2.53 3.43 -14.87
C PHE A 51 -2.53 2.53 -16.10
N LEU A 52 -2.87 3.06 -17.27
CA LEU A 52 -2.89 2.28 -18.51
C LEU A 52 -1.48 1.96 -19.04
N VAL A 53 -0.47 2.78 -18.72
CA VAL A 53 0.94 2.44 -19.01
C VAL A 53 1.38 1.26 -18.12
N THR A 54 1.02 1.29 -16.84
CA THR A 54 1.26 0.16 -15.93
C THR A 54 0.59 -1.13 -16.42
N LEU A 55 -0.61 -1.03 -17.01
CA LEU A 55 -1.30 -2.17 -17.64
C LEU A 55 -0.51 -2.71 -18.84
N ASP A 56 -0.01 -1.84 -19.71
CA ASP A 56 0.79 -2.27 -20.87
C ASP A 56 2.12 -2.92 -20.43
N GLU A 57 2.73 -2.41 -19.38
CA GLU A 57 3.91 -3.04 -18.78
C GLU A 57 3.58 -4.43 -18.21
N SER A 58 2.44 -4.58 -17.55
CA SER A 58 1.97 -5.89 -17.04
C SER A 58 1.74 -6.88 -18.17
N LYS A 59 1.20 -6.45 -19.32
CA LYS A 59 1.07 -7.28 -20.53
C LYS A 59 2.44 -7.74 -21.07
N ARG A 60 3.40 -6.83 -21.12
CA ARG A 60 4.77 -7.14 -21.59
C ARG A 60 5.43 -8.16 -20.68
N ILE A 61 5.32 -8.00 -19.36
CA ILE A 61 5.88 -8.93 -18.38
C ILE A 61 5.22 -10.30 -18.51
N TYR A 62 3.89 -10.35 -18.59
CA TYR A 62 3.15 -11.59 -18.80
C TYR A 62 3.68 -12.37 -20.02
N ASN A 63 3.84 -11.67 -21.15
CA ASN A 63 4.33 -12.30 -22.39
C ASN A 63 5.82 -12.70 -22.30
N LEU A 64 6.64 -11.94 -21.60
CA LEU A 64 8.07 -12.22 -21.45
C LEU A 64 8.37 -13.37 -20.48
N THR A 65 7.44 -13.66 -19.58
CA THR A 65 7.62 -14.62 -18.50
C THR A 65 6.71 -15.85 -18.62
N ASP A 66 6.04 -16.03 -19.76
CA ASP A 66 5.05 -17.08 -19.96
C ASP A 66 3.97 -17.10 -18.86
N GLY A 67 3.54 -15.92 -18.43
CA GLY A 67 2.43 -15.72 -17.49
C GLY A 67 2.77 -15.89 -16.02
N LEU A 68 4.01 -15.75 -15.61
CA LEU A 68 4.35 -15.75 -14.18
C LEU A 68 3.59 -14.64 -13.41
N GLY A 69 3.22 -14.96 -12.18
CA GLY A 69 2.46 -14.07 -11.30
C GLY A 69 3.17 -12.75 -11.01
N GLN A 70 2.43 -11.67 -10.99
CA GLN A 70 2.91 -10.31 -10.79
C GLN A 70 2.25 -9.66 -9.58
N MET A 71 3.03 -8.90 -8.82
CA MET A 71 2.56 -8.06 -7.72
C MET A 71 2.93 -6.61 -7.99
N ASN A 72 1.95 -5.73 -8.08
CA ASN A 72 2.15 -4.32 -8.38
C ASN A 72 1.67 -3.46 -7.21
N LEU A 73 2.58 -2.74 -6.57
CA LEU A 73 2.26 -1.75 -5.55
C LEU A 73 2.17 -0.37 -6.18
N LEU A 74 0.95 0.15 -6.31
CA LEU A 74 0.70 1.47 -6.90
C LEU A 74 1.00 2.56 -5.87
N LYS A 75 2.24 3.05 -5.87
CA LYS A 75 2.67 4.12 -4.98
C LYS A 75 2.36 5.49 -5.59
N GLY A 76 1.65 6.32 -4.85
CA GLY A 76 1.20 7.62 -5.36
C GLY A 76 -0.01 7.53 -6.32
N TYR A 77 -0.91 6.57 -6.09
CA TYR A 77 -2.14 6.40 -6.87
C TYR A 77 -3.17 7.50 -6.62
N GLN A 78 -3.08 8.20 -5.49
CA GLN A 78 -4.07 9.15 -5.01
C GLN A 78 -3.65 10.60 -5.25
N ASN A 79 -4.64 11.49 -5.34
CA ASN A 79 -4.47 12.94 -5.46
C ASN A 79 -3.37 13.35 -6.45
N GLU A 80 -2.35 14.06 -5.99
CA GLU A 80 -1.23 14.54 -6.80
C GLU A 80 -0.04 13.56 -6.83
N GLY A 81 -0.15 12.41 -6.19
CA GLY A 81 0.91 11.40 -6.15
C GLY A 81 1.32 11.01 -4.73
N HIS A 82 2.54 10.49 -4.60
CA HIS A 82 3.06 10.01 -3.33
C HIS A 82 3.06 11.08 -2.24
N ASP A 83 2.57 10.69 -1.08
CA ASP A 83 2.44 11.53 0.12
C ASP A 83 1.68 12.84 -0.11
N SER A 84 0.62 12.78 -0.91
CA SER A 84 -0.30 13.89 -1.14
C SER A 84 -1.65 13.60 -0.51
N ALA A 85 -2.16 14.54 0.26
CA ALA A 85 -3.51 14.57 0.83
C ALA A 85 -3.92 13.28 1.57
N HIS A 86 -3.00 12.65 2.31
CA HIS A 86 -3.41 11.64 3.28
C HIS A 86 -4.29 12.27 4.37
N PRO A 87 -5.35 11.62 4.82
CA PRO A 87 -5.73 10.22 4.58
C PRO A 87 -6.87 10.01 3.57
N ASP A 88 -6.95 10.76 2.48
CA ASP A 88 -8.02 10.63 1.49
C ASP A 88 -7.79 9.40 0.57
N TYR A 89 -7.92 8.20 1.11
CA TYR A 89 -7.57 6.96 0.39
C TYR A 89 -8.44 6.70 -0.84
N GLY A 90 -9.68 7.18 -0.85
CA GLY A 90 -10.56 7.07 -2.00
C GLY A 90 -10.36 8.15 -3.09
N ALA A 91 -9.45 9.08 -2.89
CA ALA A 91 -9.20 10.17 -3.85
C ALA A 91 -8.24 9.73 -4.96
N ILE A 92 -8.68 8.82 -5.83
CA ILE A 92 -7.87 8.30 -6.95
C ILE A 92 -7.45 9.45 -7.86
N GLY A 93 -6.14 9.53 -8.15
CA GLY A 93 -5.53 10.62 -8.89
C GLY A 93 -6.03 10.75 -10.32
N GLN A 94 -6.37 11.97 -10.73
CA GLN A 94 -6.84 12.24 -12.10
C GLN A 94 -5.70 12.21 -13.12
N ARG A 95 -4.51 12.67 -12.76
CA ARG A 95 -3.33 12.66 -13.64
C ARG A 95 -2.92 11.29 -14.11
N PRO A 96 -2.80 10.27 -13.24
CA PRO A 96 -2.48 8.92 -13.70
C PRO A 96 -3.63 8.22 -14.42
N GLY A 97 -4.81 8.81 -14.53
CA GLY A 97 -5.91 8.30 -15.33
C GLY A 97 -7.28 8.27 -14.66
N GLY A 98 -7.38 8.66 -13.39
CA GLY A 98 -8.65 8.68 -12.64
C GLY A 98 -9.17 7.29 -12.30
N GLU A 99 -10.34 7.27 -11.68
CA GLU A 99 -10.98 6.04 -11.16
C GLU A 99 -11.27 5.01 -12.26
N GLN A 100 -11.67 5.46 -13.44
CA GLN A 100 -11.98 4.55 -14.55
C GLN A 100 -10.73 3.78 -14.99
N ALA A 101 -9.63 4.48 -15.29
CA ALA A 101 -8.39 3.83 -15.72
C ALA A 101 -7.76 2.99 -14.61
N PHE A 102 -7.93 3.38 -13.34
CA PHE A 102 -7.49 2.62 -12.18
C PHE A 102 -8.20 1.27 -12.10
N ASN A 103 -9.53 1.25 -12.18
CA ASN A 103 -10.29 0.00 -12.15
C ASN A 103 -10.02 -0.85 -13.40
N GLN A 104 -9.89 -0.22 -14.59
CA GLN A 104 -9.50 -0.93 -15.80
C GLN A 104 -8.13 -1.62 -15.67
N LEU A 105 -7.15 -0.95 -15.05
CA LEU A 105 -5.84 -1.55 -14.77
C LEU A 105 -5.99 -2.84 -13.93
N ILE A 106 -6.78 -2.78 -12.87
CA ILE A 106 -6.98 -3.93 -11.96
C ILE A 106 -7.70 -5.07 -12.70
N ASP A 107 -8.84 -4.78 -13.32
CA ASP A 107 -9.69 -5.79 -13.96
C ASP A 107 -9.00 -6.49 -15.15
N GLU A 108 -8.31 -5.73 -15.98
CA GLU A 108 -7.57 -6.30 -17.12
C GLU A 108 -6.25 -6.95 -16.65
N GLY A 109 -5.62 -6.41 -15.62
CA GLY A 109 -4.40 -6.98 -15.06
C GLY A 109 -4.62 -8.33 -14.39
N HIS A 110 -5.77 -8.57 -13.75
CA HIS A 110 -6.13 -9.89 -13.21
C HIS A 110 -6.09 -10.99 -14.28
N LYS A 111 -6.46 -10.67 -15.53
CA LYS A 111 -6.38 -11.62 -16.66
C LYS A 111 -4.93 -11.94 -17.05
N LEU A 112 -3.96 -11.22 -16.51
CA LEU A 112 -2.53 -11.35 -16.77
C LEU A 112 -1.76 -11.89 -15.53
N ASN A 113 -2.45 -12.59 -14.63
CA ASN A 113 -1.90 -13.07 -13.36
C ASN A 113 -1.22 -11.96 -12.54
N ALA A 114 -1.75 -10.75 -12.62
CA ALA A 114 -1.24 -9.60 -11.88
C ALA A 114 -2.21 -9.20 -10.76
N VAL A 115 -1.69 -8.99 -9.56
CA VAL A 115 -2.42 -8.40 -8.43
C VAL A 115 -1.94 -6.96 -8.21
N PHE A 116 -2.86 -6.12 -7.73
CA PHE A 116 -2.62 -4.69 -7.52
C PHE A 116 -2.97 -4.27 -6.12
N GLY A 117 -2.05 -3.58 -5.50
CA GLY A 117 -2.26 -2.93 -4.21
C GLY A 117 -1.92 -1.45 -4.26
N VAL A 118 -2.31 -0.76 -3.22
CA VAL A 118 -2.00 0.65 -3.04
C VAL A 118 -1.13 0.87 -1.81
N HIS A 119 -0.22 1.82 -1.92
CA HIS A 119 0.54 2.34 -0.80
C HIS A 119 -0.25 3.47 -0.14
N ILE A 120 -0.47 3.37 1.16
CA ILE A 120 -1.05 4.42 1.97
C ILE A 120 -0.16 4.76 3.16
N ASN A 121 -0.26 5.98 3.65
CA ASN A 121 0.23 6.39 4.95
C ASN A 121 -0.98 6.65 5.86
N ASP A 122 -1.10 5.88 6.95
CA ASP A 122 -2.22 5.98 7.90
C ASP A 122 -1.75 6.55 9.25
N THR A 123 -0.54 7.08 9.32
CA THR A 123 0.03 7.70 10.52
C THR A 123 0.05 9.22 10.46
N GLU A 124 -0.15 9.78 9.29
CA GLU A 124 -0.03 11.21 9.04
C GLU A 124 -1.25 11.75 8.29
N SER A 125 -1.54 13.02 8.53
CA SER A 125 -2.62 13.74 7.87
C SER A 125 -2.14 15.11 7.39
N TYR A 126 -2.49 15.43 6.16
CA TYR A 126 -2.15 16.68 5.49
C TYR A 126 -3.32 17.66 5.55
N PRO A 127 -3.09 18.95 5.85
CA PRO A 127 -4.17 19.95 5.98
C PRO A 127 -5.04 20.11 4.73
N GLU A 128 -4.51 19.83 3.53
CA GLU A 128 -5.25 19.91 2.27
C GLU A 128 -6.19 18.72 2.05
N ALA A 129 -6.05 17.63 2.82
CA ALA A 129 -6.93 16.48 2.74
C ALA A 129 -8.34 16.80 3.23
N LYS A 130 -9.36 16.29 2.54
CA LYS A 130 -10.76 16.39 3.02
C LYS A 130 -10.97 15.68 4.35
N GLY A 131 -10.21 14.59 4.58
CA GLY A 131 -10.23 13.83 5.81
C GLY A 131 -9.44 14.44 6.95
N PHE A 132 -8.75 15.57 6.75
CA PHE A 132 -8.03 16.27 7.81
C PHE A 132 -8.97 16.70 8.95
N ASN A 133 -8.52 16.48 10.17
CA ASN A 133 -9.28 16.86 11.37
C ASN A 133 -8.31 17.28 12.47
N GLU A 134 -8.37 18.57 12.85
CA GLU A 134 -7.50 19.15 13.87
C GLU A 134 -7.62 18.46 15.25
N GLU A 135 -8.79 17.93 15.59
CA GLU A 135 -8.98 17.20 16.86
C GLU A 135 -8.28 15.85 16.88
N LEU A 136 -8.10 15.24 15.68
CA LEU A 136 -7.52 13.92 15.52
C LEU A 136 -6.04 13.94 15.14
N VAL A 137 -5.42 15.10 15.02
CA VAL A 137 -3.98 15.23 14.82
C VAL A 137 -3.29 15.82 16.03
N ASP A 138 -2.00 15.55 16.16
CA ASP A 138 -1.15 16.20 17.17
C ASP A 138 -0.54 17.48 16.55
N PRO A 139 -1.01 18.68 16.92
CA PRO A 139 -0.52 19.92 16.33
C PRO A 139 0.93 20.26 16.71
N THR A 140 1.48 19.54 17.70
CA THR A 140 2.85 19.74 18.17
C THR A 140 3.85 18.83 17.49
N LYS A 141 3.36 17.80 16.79
CA LYS A 141 4.20 16.79 16.12
C LYS A 141 3.97 16.82 14.62
N ARG A 142 4.99 17.30 13.91
CA ARG A 142 5.05 17.23 12.46
C ARG A 142 5.36 15.80 12.03
N GLY A 143 4.64 15.33 11.02
CA GLY A 143 4.95 14.11 10.32
C GLY A 143 5.98 14.33 9.21
N TRP A 144 6.00 13.44 8.25
CA TRP A 144 6.88 13.56 7.09
C TRP A 144 6.43 14.70 6.16
N ASP A 145 7.36 15.60 5.87
CA ASP A 145 7.14 16.73 4.97
C ASP A 145 7.81 16.41 3.62
N TRP A 146 7.02 16.05 2.63
CA TRP A 146 7.55 15.85 1.29
C TRP A 146 7.16 16.99 0.35
N LEU A 147 5.87 17.16 0.08
CA LEU A 147 5.31 18.28 -0.67
C LEU A 147 4.74 19.31 0.27
N ASP A 148 3.94 18.85 1.19
CA ASP A 148 3.18 19.64 2.15
C ASP A 148 3.50 19.17 3.57
N PRO A 149 3.39 20.07 4.54
CA PRO A 149 3.58 19.73 5.93
C PRO A 149 2.45 18.81 6.43
N SER A 150 2.83 17.74 7.08
CA SER A 150 1.89 16.81 7.70
C SER A 150 1.92 16.87 9.24
N TYR A 151 0.90 16.29 9.85
CA TYR A 151 0.80 16.10 11.30
C TYR A 151 0.49 14.64 11.62
N PHE A 152 1.06 14.12 12.71
CA PHE A 152 0.74 12.77 13.15
C PHE A 152 -0.72 12.64 13.57
N ILE A 153 -1.37 11.57 13.11
CA ILE A 153 -2.73 11.21 13.51
C ILE A 153 -2.66 10.57 14.92
N LYS A 154 -3.56 10.98 15.80
CA LYS A 154 -3.83 10.30 17.06
C LYS A 154 -4.54 8.98 16.78
N GLN A 155 -3.80 7.90 16.67
CA GLN A 155 -4.25 6.62 16.12
C GLN A 155 -5.48 6.05 16.83
N ARG A 156 -5.47 6.04 18.16
CA ARG A 156 -6.58 5.51 18.95
C ARG A 156 -7.84 6.36 18.84
N PRO A 157 -7.82 7.70 19.02
CA PRO A 157 -8.97 8.55 18.78
C PRO A 157 -9.52 8.43 17.36
N ASP A 158 -8.66 8.39 16.36
CA ASP A 158 -9.07 8.24 14.96
C ASP A 158 -9.81 6.92 14.71
N ALA A 159 -9.27 5.81 15.22
CA ALA A 159 -9.91 4.51 15.11
C ALA A 159 -11.27 4.46 15.83
N LEU A 160 -11.35 5.01 17.05
CA LEU A 160 -12.59 5.04 17.86
C LEU A 160 -13.65 5.97 17.28
N SER A 161 -13.26 7.01 16.55
CA SER A 161 -14.19 7.92 15.88
C SER A 161 -14.95 7.27 14.70
N GLY A 162 -14.47 6.13 14.21
CA GLY A 162 -14.98 5.46 13.01
C GLY A 162 -14.50 6.06 11.70
N ARG A 163 -13.81 7.21 11.69
CA ARG A 163 -13.33 7.90 10.47
C ARG A 163 -12.36 7.05 9.68
N ARG A 164 -11.48 6.34 10.37
CA ARG A 164 -10.56 5.39 9.74
C ARG A 164 -11.30 4.33 8.94
N TYR A 165 -12.35 3.76 9.50
CA TYR A 165 -13.19 2.78 8.81
C TYR A 165 -13.84 3.37 7.55
N GLU A 166 -14.39 4.59 7.62
CA GLU A 166 -15.02 5.24 6.47
C GLU A 166 -14.03 5.54 5.33
N ARG A 167 -12.77 5.89 5.65
CA ARG A 167 -11.72 6.08 4.63
C ARG A 167 -11.42 4.79 3.85
N PHE A 168 -11.27 3.67 4.55
CA PHE A 168 -11.08 2.36 3.89
C PHE A 168 -12.32 1.91 3.13
N LYS A 169 -13.49 2.17 3.65
CA LYS A 169 -14.76 1.87 2.98
C LYS A 169 -14.90 2.66 1.69
N GLU A 170 -14.56 3.94 1.68
CA GLU A 170 -14.56 4.76 0.46
C GLU A 170 -13.60 4.19 -0.59
N LEU A 171 -12.37 3.85 -0.20
CA LEU A 171 -11.43 3.19 -1.11
C LEU A 171 -12.02 1.89 -1.69
N LYS A 172 -12.60 1.04 -0.84
CA LYS A 172 -13.21 -0.22 -1.28
C LYS A 172 -14.40 0.00 -2.22
N GLN A 173 -15.18 1.06 -2.03
CA GLN A 173 -16.29 1.40 -2.93
C GLN A 173 -15.79 1.84 -4.32
N LYS A 174 -14.71 2.62 -4.37
CA LYS A 174 -14.14 3.13 -5.63
C LYS A 174 -13.24 2.13 -6.35
N ALA A 175 -12.65 1.21 -5.61
CA ALA A 175 -11.77 0.16 -6.12
C ALA A 175 -12.18 -1.21 -5.58
N PRO A 176 -13.34 -1.74 -6.02
CA PRO A 176 -13.91 -2.96 -5.43
C PRO A 176 -13.04 -4.21 -5.61
N ASN A 177 -12.23 -4.25 -6.67
CA ASN A 177 -11.38 -5.38 -7.03
C ASN A 177 -9.92 -5.20 -6.63
N LEU A 178 -9.60 -4.16 -5.83
CA LEU A 178 -8.24 -3.97 -5.30
C LEU A 178 -7.86 -5.15 -4.41
N ASP A 179 -6.65 -5.70 -4.62
CA ASP A 179 -6.23 -6.96 -4.00
C ASP A 179 -5.65 -6.77 -2.59
N TYR A 180 -4.84 -5.72 -2.39
CA TYR A 180 -4.18 -5.50 -1.11
C TYR A 180 -3.88 -4.02 -0.85
N ILE A 181 -3.55 -3.73 0.39
CA ILE A 181 -3.12 -2.41 0.85
C ILE A 181 -1.78 -2.57 1.57
N TYR A 182 -0.80 -1.75 1.21
CA TYR A 182 0.44 -1.58 1.92
C TYR A 182 0.33 -0.33 2.81
N VAL A 183 0.44 -0.51 4.11
CA VAL A 183 0.39 0.57 5.09
C VAL A 183 1.81 0.92 5.49
N ASP A 184 2.29 2.08 5.03
CA ASP A 184 3.65 2.54 5.31
C ASP A 184 3.79 3.01 6.77
N VAL A 185 4.99 2.90 7.31
CA VAL A 185 5.46 3.34 8.63
C VAL A 185 4.64 2.89 9.84
N TRP A 186 3.53 2.20 9.67
CA TRP A 186 2.63 1.77 10.74
C TRP A 186 3.34 0.95 11.83
N GLY A 187 4.21 0.04 11.41
CA GLY A 187 4.87 -0.90 12.33
C GLY A 187 6.06 -0.31 13.10
N ASN A 188 6.55 0.87 12.76
CA ASN A 188 7.76 1.46 13.36
C ASN A 188 7.51 2.81 14.05
N GLN A 189 6.28 3.28 14.16
CA GLN A 189 5.95 4.53 14.84
C GLN A 189 5.94 4.44 16.38
N GLY A 190 6.12 3.25 16.93
CA GLY A 190 6.17 3.04 18.38
C GLY A 190 4.89 3.46 19.11
N GLU A 191 5.00 3.70 20.42
CA GLU A 191 3.84 4.02 21.27
C GLU A 191 3.26 5.43 21.03
N SER A 192 4.01 6.32 20.42
CA SER A 192 3.57 7.71 20.19
C SER A 192 2.34 7.82 19.29
N GLY A 193 2.07 6.80 18.47
CA GLY A 193 0.86 6.75 17.65
C GLY A 193 -0.39 6.26 18.38
N TRP A 194 -0.25 5.70 19.60
CA TRP A 194 -1.36 5.09 20.34
C TRP A 194 -1.76 5.86 21.60
N ALA A 195 -1.00 6.86 21.98
CA ALA A 195 -1.24 7.69 23.17
C ALA A 195 -2.39 8.69 22.96
#